data_0d0f020a3c847f1853399830979ab451
#
_entry.id   0d0f020a3c847f1853399830979ab451
#
_cell.length_a   1.000
_cell.length_b   1.000
_cell.length_c   1.000
_cell.angle_alpha   90.00
_cell.angle_beta   90.00
_cell.angle_gamma   90.00
#
_symmetry.space_group_name_H-M   'P 1'
#
loop_
_entity.id
_entity.type
_entity.pdbx_description
1 polymer ?
#
loop_
_entity_poly.entity_id
_entity_poly.type
_entity_poly.pdbx_seq_one_letter_code
_entity_poly.pdbx_strand_id
1 'polypeptide(L)'
;YDSYYFLYFVIKELEKNNLPIELSILPYIESNYDPFSISPSGAVGMWQFMPRTGRLYELNKSWWSEDRHDPFKSTEAAIGYLKYLYQSRWQLKQKRKSIF
;
A
#
# COMPACT_ATOMS: atom_id res chain seq x y z
N TYR A 1 -10.51 7.25 -15.14
CA TYR A 1 -9.11 6.94 -14.82
C TYR A 1 -8.61 5.77 -15.67
N ASP A 2 -7.28 5.65 -15.79
CA ASP A 2 -6.66 4.59 -16.58
C ASP A 2 -6.02 3.55 -15.66
N SER A 3 -6.69 2.43 -15.48
CA SER A 3 -6.22 1.34 -14.60
C SER A 3 -4.88 0.76 -15.06
N TYR A 4 -4.68 0.68 -16.36
CA TYR A 4 -3.43 0.12 -16.89
C TYR A 4 -2.24 1.03 -16.60
N TYR A 5 -2.44 2.33 -16.64
CA TYR A 5 -1.40 3.29 -16.29
C TYR A 5 -1.01 3.14 -14.82
N PHE A 6 -2.00 3.04 -13.94
CA PHE A 6 -1.73 2.89 -12.52
C PHE A 6 -1.09 1.54 -12.21
N LEU A 7 -1.51 0.48 -12.87
CA LEU A 7 -0.88 -0.83 -12.74
C LEU A 7 0.60 -0.77 -13.13
N TYR A 8 0.89 -0.15 -14.26
CA TYR A 8 2.28 0.03 -14.71
C TYR A 8 3.10 0.78 -13.68
N PHE A 9 2.55 1.87 -13.16
CA PHE A 9 3.22 2.68 -12.15
C PHE A 9 3.51 1.87 -10.89
N VAL A 10 2.53 1.11 -10.42
CA VAL A 10 2.69 0.28 -9.22
C VAL A 10 3.78 -0.77 -9.43
N ILE A 11 3.76 -1.45 -10.57
CA ILE A 11 4.77 -2.47 -10.88
C ILE A 11 6.17 -1.86 -10.88
N LYS A 12 6.33 -0.69 -11.51
CA LYS A 12 7.63 0.00 -11.55
C LYS A 12 8.10 0.39 -10.16
N GLU A 13 7.21 0.87 -9.31
CA GLU A 13 7.56 1.24 -7.94
C GLU A 13 7.92 0.01 -7.11
N LEU A 14 7.23 -1.11 -7.29
CA LEU A 14 7.57 -2.35 -6.61
C LEU A 14 8.96 -2.85 -7.02
N GLU A 15 9.24 -2.87 -8.32
CA GLU A 15 10.55 -3.28 -8.83
C GLU A 15 11.68 -2.41 -8.28
N LYS A 16 11.46 -1.10 -8.30
CA LYS A 16 12.43 -0.10 -7.84
C LYS A 16 12.77 -0.29 -6.35
N ASN A 17 11.83 -0.79 -5.57
CA ASN A 17 12.00 -1.00 -4.14
C ASN A 17 12.29 -2.45 -3.76
N ASN A 18 12.59 -3.29 -4.74
CA ASN A 18 12.92 -4.71 -4.54
C ASN A 18 11.80 -5.48 -3.83
N LEU A 19 10.55 -5.11 -4.11
CA LEU A 19 9.39 -5.81 -3.61
C LEU A 19 8.81 -6.71 -4.71
N PRO A 20 8.16 -7.82 -4.34
CA PRO A 20 7.56 -8.70 -5.35
C PRO A 20 6.51 -7.98 -6.18
N ILE A 21 6.58 -8.13 -7.50
CA ILE A 21 5.61 -7.49 -8.39
C ILE A 21 4.20 -8.07 -8.22
N GLU A 22 4.10 -9.26 -7.63
CA GLU A 22 2.81 -9.89 -7.32
C GLU A 22 1.98 -9.06 -6.36
N LEU A 23 2.62 -8.17 -5.60
CA LEU A 23 1.91 -7.25 -4.71
C LEU A 23 1.04 -6.25 -5.47
N SER A 24 1.26 -6.11 -6.78
CA SER A 24 0.40 -5.27 -7.62
C SER A 24 -1.04 -5.77 -7.69
N ILE A 25 -1.30 -7.01 -7.24
CA ILE A 25 -2.66 -7.52 -7.17
C ILE A 25 -3.47 -6.86 -6.05
N LEU A 26 -2.80 -6.28 -5.04
CA LEU A 26 -3.50 -5.71 -3.90
C LEU A 26 -4.46 -4.57 -4.29
N PRO A 27 -4.03 -3.55 -5.06
CA PRO A 27 -4.99 -2.53 -5.48
C PRO A 27 -6.12 -3.08 -6.35
N TYR A 28 -5.87 -4.15 -7.09
CA TYR A 28 -6.91 -4.80 -7.88
C TYR A 28 -7.98 -5.40 -6.96
N ILE A 29 -7.55 -6.17 -5.95
CA ILE A 29 -8.46 -6.81 -5.01
C ILE A 29 -9.19 -5.75 -4.17
N GLU A 30 -8.48 -4.70 -3.74
CA GLU A 30 -9.02 -3.71 -2.83
C GLU A 30 -10.01 -2.76 -3.50
N SER A 31 -9.72 -2.32 -4.71
CA SER A 31 -10.51 -1.26 -5.35
C SER A 31 -10.63 -1.37 -6.85
N ASN A 32 -10.14 -2.45 -7.45
CA ASN A 32 -10.04 -2.57 -8.90
C ASN A 32 -9.28 -1.38 -9.51
N TYR A 33 -8.22 -0.93 -8.82
CA TYR A 33 -7.37 0.20 -9.21
C TYR A 33 -8.14 1.52 -9.31
N ASP A 34 -9.19 1.69 -8.50
CA ASP A 34 -9.99 2.91 -8.49
C ASP A 34 -9.49 3.87 -7.40
N PRO A 35 -8.85 5.01 -7.79
CA PRO A 35 -8.35 5.96 -6.79
C PRO A 35 -9.46 6.69 -6.02
N PHE A 36 -10.69 6.62 -6.49
CA PHE A 36 -11.83 7.29 -5.85
C PHE A 36 -12.65 6.37 -4.95
N SER A 37 -12.24 5.12 -4.81
CA SER A 37 -12.98 4.14 -4.04
C SER A 37 -13.00 4.50 -2.55
N ILE A 38 -14.17 4.40 -1.94
CA ILE A 38 -14.36 4.57 -0.49
C ILE A 38 -15.24 3.43 -0.01
N SER A 39 -14.74 2.64 0.93
CA SER A 39 -15.51 1.54 1.49
C SER A 39 -16.46 2.03 2.59
N PRO A 40 -17.51 1.25 2.92
CA PRO A 40 -18.37 1.60 4.05
C PRO A 40 -17.64 1.72 5.39
N SER A 41 -16.52 1.04 5.55
CA SER A 41 -15.72 1.09 6.79
C SER A 41 -14.71 2.24 6.80
N GLY A 42 -14.69 3.07 5.75
CA GLY A 42 -13.84 4.25 5.69
C GLY A 42 -12.47 4.03 5.07
N ALA A 43 -12.24 2.88 4.43
CA ALA A 43 -11.03 2.67 3.65
C ALA A 43 -11.09 3.52 2.38
N VAL A 44 -9.97 4.12 2.00
CA VAL A 44 -9.96 5.13 0.96
C VAL A 44 -8.87 4.87 -0.07
N GLY A 45 -9.21 5.13 -1.33
CA GLY A 45 -8.27 5.18 -2.43
C GLY A 45 -7.96 3.83 -3.04
N MET A 46 -7.03 3.84 -3.95
CA MET A 46 -6.66 2.67 -4.74
C MET A 46 -6.16 1.52 -3.86
N TRP A 47 -5.47 1.84 -2.77
CA TRP A 47 -4.92 0.86 -1.84
C TRP A 47 -5.82 0.61 -0.63
N GLN A 48 -6.93 1.32 -0.52
CA GLN A 48 -7.91 1.18 0.58
C GLN A 48 -7.24 1.35 1.95
N PHE A 49 -6.55 2.47 2.12
CA PHE A 49 -5.95 2.81 3.40
C PHE A 49 -7.01 3.08 4.47
N MET A 50 -6.81 2.49 5.62
CA MET A 50 -7.63 2.72 6.81
C MET A 50 -6.94 3.73 7.72
N PRO A 51 -7.70 4.50 8.52
CA PRO A 51 -7.10 5.42 9.49
C PRO A 51 -6.12 4.72 10.43
N ARG A 52 -6.41 3.48 10.76
CA ARG A 52 -5.55 2.64 11.61
C ARG A 52 -4.15 2.49 11.01
N THR A 53 -4.08 2.22 9.71
CA THR A 53 -2.79 2.10 9.02
C THR A 53 -2.04 3.43 9.04
N GLY A 54 -2.75 4.53 8.84
CA GLY A 54 -2.15 5.86 8.92
C GLY A 54 -1.53 6.12 10.28
N ARG A 55 -2.21 5.73 11.34
CA ARG A 55 -1.67 5.89 12.70
C ARG A 55 -0.45 5.02 12.93
N LEU A 56 -0.48 3.78 12.46
CA LEU A 56 0.64 2.85 12.64
C LEU A 56 1.89 3.30 11.89
N TYR A 57 1.68 3.88 10.71
CA TYR A 57 2.78 4.32 9.84
C TYR A 57 3.11 5.80 10.01
N GLU A 58 2.51 6.44 10.99
CA GLU A 58 2.75 7.86 11.31
C GLU A 58 2.48 8.81 10.15
N LEU A 59 1.48 8.50 9.32
CA LEU A 59 1.06 9.39 8.27
C LEU A 59 0.41 10.62 8.89
N ASN A 60 0.80 11.81 8.41
CA ASN A 60 0.30 13.05 8.99
C ASN A 60 -1.14 13.35 8.53
N LYS A 61 -1.76 14.34 9.18
CA LYS A 61 -3.12 14.75 8.88
C LYS A 61 -3.29 15.22 7.44
N SER A 62 -2.30 15.95 6.95
CA SER A 62 -2.33 16.48 5.59
C SER A 62 -2.37 15.36 4.56
N TRP A 63 -1.53 14.35 4.75
CA TRP A 63 -1.56 13.18 3.88
C TRP A 63 -2.94 12.52 3.91
N TRP A 64 -3.47 12.32 5.13
CA TRP A 64 -4.73 11.62 5.29
C TRP A 64 -5.90 12.37 4.65
N SER A 65 -5.94 13.69 4.78
CA SER A 65 -7.06 14.49 4.25
C SER A 65 -6.94 14.77 2.75
N GLU A 66 -5.73 14.86 2.22
CA GLU A 66 -5.51 15.35 0.85
C GLU A 66 -4.91 14.31 -0.10
N ASP A 67 -3.97 13.51 0.39
CA ASP A 67 -3.14 12.65 -0.47
C ASP A 67 -3.61 11.22 -0.58
N ARG A 68 -4.48 10.75 0.29
CA ARG A 68 -4.94 9.36 0.31
C ARG A 68 -5.66 8.92 -0.98
N HIS A 69 -6.23 9.88 -1.70
CA HIS A 69 -6.90 9.63 -2.98
C HIS A 69 -5.94 9.73 -4.17
N ASP A 70 -4.78 10.34 -3.99
CA ASP A 70 -3.80 10.48 -5.06
C ASP A 70 -3.16 9.11 -5.31
N PRO A 71 -3.30 8.54 -6.52
CA PRO A 71 -2.77 7.20 -6.77
C PRO A 71 -1.25 7.12 -6.65
N PHE A 72 -0.54 8.19 -6.92
CA PHE A 72 0.91 8.20 -6.83
C PHE A 72 1.38 8.31 -5.39
N LYS A 73 0.80 9.23 -4.64
CA LYS A 73 1.15 9.41 -3.21
C LYS A 73 0.69 8.24 -2.35
N SER A 74 -0.49 7.69 -2.64
CA SER A 74 -0.94 6.51 -1.91
C SER A 74 -0.07 5.30 -2.21
N THR A 75 0.44 5.18 -3.44
CA THR A 75 1.37 4.12 -3.78
C THR A 75 2.70 4.29 -3.04
N GLU A 76 3.22 5.50 -2.94
CA GLU A 76 4.43 5.76 -2.14
C GLU A 76 4.24 5.31 -0.69
N ALA A 77 3.11 5.66 -0.10
CA ALA A 77 2.80 5.26 1.28
C ALA A 77 2.65 3.76 1.41
N ALA A 78 1.99 3.12 0.43
CA ALA A 78 1.82 1.67 0.41
C ALA A 78 3.17 0.96 0.32
N ILE A 79 4.05 1.43 -0.55
CA ILE A 79 5.40 0.87 -0.72
C ILE A 79 6.15 0.96 0.62
N GLY A 80 6.12 2.11 1.27
CA GLY A 80 6.77 2.29 2.56
C GLY A 80 6.22 1.33 3.62
N TYR A 81 4.89 1.18 3.66
CA TYR A 81 4.25 0.28 4.60
C TYR A 81 4.60 -1.18 4.31
N LEU A 82 4.62 -1.57 3.03
CA LEU A 82 4.98 -2.93 2.64
C LEU A 82 6.44 -3.25 3.00
N LYS A 83 7.35 -2.29 2.80
CA LYS A 83 8.74 -2.46 3.20
C LYS A 83 8.85 -2.68 4.70
N TYR A 84 8.11 -1.91 5.47
CA TYR A 84 8.06 -2.06 6.92
C TYR A 84 7.57 -3.44 7.32
N LEU A 85 6.49 -3.92 6.70
CA LEU A 85 5.95 -5.24 6.99
C LEU A 85 6.92 -6.36 6.64
N TYR A 86 7.58 -6.27 5.49
CA TYR A 86 8.55 -7.28 5.08
C TYR A 86 9.73 -7.31 6.03
N GLN A 87 10.23 -6.18 6.42
CA GLN A 87 11.34 -6.08 7.36
C GLN A 87 10.98 -6.68 8.71
N SER A 88 9.81 -6.33 9.25
CA SER A 88 9.33 -6.85 10.51
C SER A 88 9.16 -8.37 10.46
N ARG A 89 8.57 -8.86 9.39
CA ARG A 89 8.37 -10.29 9.19
C ARG A 89 9.71 -11.03 9.11
N TRP A 90 10.67 -10.46 8.40
CA TRP A 90 11.99 -11.04 8.26
C TRP A 90 12.69 -11.13 9.62
N GLN A 91 12.60 -10.09 10.42
CA GLN A 91 13.16 -10.07 11.77
C GLN A 91 12.51 -11.14 12.65
N LEU A 92 11.20 -11.30 12.57
CA LEU A 92 10.49 -12.35 13.30
C LEU A 92 10.95 -13.74 12.87
N LYS A 93 11.13 -13.94 11.55
CA LYS A 93 11.67 -15.19 11.03
C LYS A 93 13.05 -15.50 11.59
N GLN A 94 13.92 -14.50 11.65
CA GLN A 94 15.26 -14.67 12.21
C GLN A 94 15.23 -15.03 13.69
N LYS A 95 14.29 -14.47 14.43
CA LYS A 95 14.14 -14.73 15.86
C LYS A 95 13.49 -16.07 16.18
N ARG A 96 12.61 -16.53 15.30
CA ARG A 96 11.78 -17.71 15.53
C ARG A 96 11.84 -18.68 14.36
N LYS A 97 13.03 -19.13 14.05
CA LYS A 97 13.27 -20.04 12.92
C LYS A 97 12.36 -21.26 12.90
N SER A 98 11.98 -21.73 14.09
CA SER A 98 11.19 -22.94 14.24
C SER A 98 9.72 -22.77 13.88
N ILE A 99 9.23 -21.52 13.70
CA ILE A 99 7.83 -21.28 13.36
C ILE A 99 7.53 -21.63 11.91
N PHE A 100 8.52 -21.55 11.06
CA PHE A 100 8.41 -21.85 9.64
C PHE A 100 9.34 -22.97 9.23
#